data_804115debb1d62d4d2414036e7ec4597
#
_entry.id   804115debb1d62d4d2414036e7ec4597
#
_cell.length_a   1.000
_cell.length_b   1.000
_cell.length_c   1.000
_cell.angle_alpha   90.00
_cell.angle_beta   90.00
_cell.angle_gamma   90.00
#
_symmetry.space_group_name_H-M   'P 1'
#
loop_
_entity.id
_entity.type
_entity.pdbx_description
1 polymer ?
#
loop_
_entity_poly.entity_id
_entity_poly.type
_entity_poly.pdbx_seq_one_letter_code
_entity_poly.pdbx_strand_id
1 'polypeptide(L)'
;MLFFRTLLLSVSVLMAGCANQSAPNFPNSWKKINELPDQVTEIPLVKPHVYQVTQLDTTVKGLLERWGEEAKMPVVYDHTLDFTLYKKVLTVRNANLANALDELTRLYEDKGMIFYTQNGVIMAHKKMGNAVKNSENKRHEKLVKTQN
;
A
#
# COMPACT_ATOMS: atom_id res chain seq x y z
N MET A 1 15.31 87.18 -3.78
CA MET A 1 14.04 86.76 -3.19
C MET A 1 13.20 85.87 -4.08
N LEU A 2 13.32 85.92 -5.41
CA LEU A 2 12.55 85.00 -6.31
C LEU A 2 12.98 83.53 -6.23
N PHE A 3 14.28 83.23 -6.16
CA PHE A 3 14.81 81.86 -6.08
C PHE A 3 14.39 81.10 -4.82
N PHE A 4 14.20 81.83 -3.73
CA PHE A 4 13.77 81.20 -2.47
C PHE A 4 12.28 80.78 -2.50
N ARG A 5 11.47 81.56 -3.24
CA ARG A 5 10.04 81.21 -3.44
C ARG A 5 9.83 80.03 -4.38
N THR A 6 10.65 79.88 -5.41
CA THR A 6 10.56 78.74 -6.33
C THR A 6 11.07 77.50 -5.70
N LEU A 7 12.07 77.55 -4.82
CA LEU A 7 12.57 76.39 -4.09
C LEU A 7 11.53 75.87 -3.06
N LEU A 8 10.82 76.77 -2.39
CA LEU A 8 9.77 76.37 -1.44
C LEU A 8 8.57 75.74 -2.13
N LEU A 9 8.21 76.18 -3.33
CA LEU A 9 7.11 75.52 -4.09
C LEU A 9 7.47 74.14 -4.62
N SER A 10 8.72 73.89 -4.97
CA SER A 10 9.14 72.58 -5.46
C SER A 10 9.18 71.48 -4.34
N VAL A 11 9.50 71.90 -3.12
CA VAL A 11 9.49 70.95 -1.96
C VAL A 11 8.07 70.54 -1.53
N SER A 12 7.10 71.47 -1.74
CA SER A 12 5.70 71.17 -1.36
C SER A 12 5.00 70.11 -2.26
N VAL A 13 5.47 70.01 -3.52
CA VAL A 13 4.87 68.98 -4.47
C VAL A 13 5.36 67.59 -4.23
N LEU A 14 6.52 67.43 -3.59
CA LEU A 14 7.09 66.09 -3.33
C LEU A 14 6.44 65.32 -2.12
N MET A 15 5.64 66.00 -1.33
CA MET A 15 4.97 65.42 -0.16
C MET A 15 3.56 64.86 -0.43
N ALA A 16 3.04 65.01 -1.65
CA ALA A 16 1.68 64.56 -1.98
C ALA A 16 1.57 63.11 -2.49
N GLY A 17 2.65 62.34 -2.39
CA GLY A 17 2.77 61.06 -3.09
C GLY A 17 2.42 59.78 -2.33
N CYS A 18 1.95 59.85 -1.09
CA CYS A 18 1.56 58.61 -0.36
C CYS A 18 0.15 58.75 0.20
N ALA A 19 -0.83 58.90 -0.67
CA ALA A 19 -2.19 58.51 -0.29
C ALA A 19 -2.24 56.99 -0.32
N ASN A 20 -1.97 56.35 0.80
CA ASN A 20 -2.29 54.93 1.00
C ASN A 20 -3.80 54.81 0.81
N GLN A 21 -4.19 54.38 -0.38
CA GLN A 21 -5.54 53.94 -0.61
C GLN A 21 -5.72 52.73 0.28
N SER A 22 -6.47 52.90 1.38
CA SER A 22 -6.84 51.78 2.24
C SER A 22 -7.47 50.71 1.37
N ALA A 23 -6.95 49.50 1.49
CA ALA A 23 -7.49 48.34 0.76
C ALA A 23 -9.01 48.32 0.89
N PRO A 24 -9.75 48.09 -0.21
CA PRO A 24 -11.19 48.06 -0.18
C PRO A 24 -11.63 47.14 0.93
N ASN A 25 -12.38 47.69 1.90
CA ASN A 25 -13.04 46.91 2.93
C ASN A 25 -13.99 45.99 2.19
N PHE A 26 -13.61 44.71 2.04
CA PHE A 26 -14.53 43.69 1.55
C PHE A 26 -15.64 43.55 2.61
N PRO A 27 -16.86 44.08 2.37
CA PRO A 27 -17.94 43.97 3.30
C PRO A 27 -18.46 42.54 3.16
N ASN A 28 -17.78 41.62 3.71
CA ASN A 28 -18.35 40.37 4.10
C ASN A 28 -17.25 39.48 4.67
N SER A 29 -17.21 39.50 5.97
CA SER A 29 -17.02 38.30 6.77
C SER A 29 -16.44 37.17 5.95
N TRP A 30 -15.18 36.93 6.14
CA TRP A 30 -14.60 35.63 5.87
C TRP A 30 -15.53 34.60 6.48
N LYS A 31 -16.39 33.96 5.66
CA LYS A 31 -17.08 32.76 6.10
C LYS A 31 -16.00 31.75 6.35
N LYS A 32 -15.91 31.27 7.57
CA LYS A 32 -15.10 30.09 7.89
C LYS A 32 -15.62 28.95 7.01
N ILE A 33 -14.90 28.63 5.94
CA ILE A 33 -15.24 27.56 5.01
C ILE A 33 -14.90 26.20 5.63
N ASN A 34 -13.97 26.20 6.58
CA ASN A 34 -13.57 25.01 7.33
C ASN A 34 -13.90 25.25 8.80
N GLU A 35 -15.11 24.96 9.22
CA GLU A 35 -15.38 24.66 10.61
C GLU A 35 -14.80 23.28 10.87
N LEU A 36 -13.60 23.24 11.46
CA LEU A 36 -13.09 22.02 12.05
C LEU A 36 -14.12 21.58 13.10
N PRO A 37 -14.55 20.32 13.11
CA PRO A 37 -15.44 19.83 14.15
C PRO A 37 -14.80 20.10 15.52
N ASP A 38 -15.59 20.60 16.47
CA ASP A 38 -15.13 20.92 17.84
C ASP A 38 -14.60 19.69 18.58
N GLN A 39 -14.85 18.49 18.06
CA GLN A 39 -14.29 17.25 18.56
C GLN A 39 -13.07 16.87 17.73
N VAL A 40 -11.92 16.81 18.39
CA VAL A 40 -10.70 16.22 17.84
C VAL A 40 -10.98 14.73 17.67
N THR A 41 -11.26 14.32 16.43
CA THR A 41 -11.29 12.89 16.09
C THR A 41 -9.85 12.43 15.98
N GLU A 42 -9.41 11.58 16.90
CA GLU A 42 -8.11 10.93 16.79
C GLU A 42 -8.09 10.12 15.49
N ILE A 43 -7.26 10.54 14.53
CA ILE A 43 -6.99 9.74 13.35
C ILE A 43 -6.02 8.65 13.81
N PRO A 44 -6.43 7.38 13.83
CA PRO A 44 -5.51 6.30 14.21
C PRO A 44 -4.33 6.31 13.25
N LEU A 45 -3.14 6.59 13.77
CA LEU A 45 -1.87 6.58 13.02
C LEU A 45 -1.43 5.19 12.58
N VAL A 46 -2.23 4.17 12.84
CA VAL A 46 -1.98 2.81 12.39
C VAL A 46 -2.24 2.76 10.89
N LYS A 47 -1.18 2.91 10.12
CA LYS A 47 -1.25 2.60 8.68
C LYS A 47 -1.66 1.14 8.55
N PRO A 48 -2.74 0.82 7.83
CA PRO A 48 -3.10 -0.57 7.60
C PRO A 48 -1.90 -1.25 6.93
N HIS A 49 -1.47 -2.37 7.50
CA HIS A 49 -0.42 -3.18 6.89
C HIS A 49 -0.91 -3.69 5.53
N VAL A 50 -0.04 -3.63 4.53
CA VAL A 50 -0.37 -4.07 3.17
C VAL A 50 0.75 -4.97 2.66
N TYR A 51 0.41 -6.23 2.40
CA TYR A 51 1.27 -7.18 1.72
C TYR A 51 1.35 -6.81 0.24
N GLN A 52 2.50 -6.36 -0.18
CA GLN A 52 2.73 -5.94 -1.56
C GLN A 52 4.11 -6.40 -2.02
N VAL A 53 4.24 -6.62 -3.31
CA VAL A 53 5.55 -6.86 -3.93
C VAL A 53 6.25 -5.54 -4.14
N THR A 54 7.52 -5.48 -3.80
CA THR A 54 8.37 -4.30 -3.96
C THR A 54 9.48 -4.57 -4.97
N GLN A 55 10.15 -3.51 -5.43
CA GLN A 55 11.29 -3.64 -6.33
C GLN A 55 12.53 -4.28 -5.65
N LEU A 56 12.52 -4.38 -4.33
CA LEU A 56 13.59 -5.03 -3.56
C LEU A 56 13.44 -6.55 -3.54
N ASP A 57 12.24 -7.05 -3.81
CA ASP A 57 11.96 -8.47 -3.87
C ASP A 57 12.44 -9.01 -5.22
N THR A 58 13.37 -9.94 -5.22
CA THR A 58 13.94 -10.54 -6.43
C THR A 58 13.37 -11.90 -6.74
N THR A 59 13.02 -12.67 -5.70
CA THR A 59 12.52 -14.04 -5.81
C THR A 59 11.25 -14.24 -5.00
N VAL A 60 10.51 -15.28 -5.36
CA VAL A 60 9.28 -15.68 -4.64
C VAL A 60 9.60 -16.09 -3.21
N LYS A 61 10.68 -16.84 -3.00
CA LYS A 61 11.10 -17.25 -1.66
C LYS A 61 11.43 -16.04 -0.80
N GLY A 62 12.25 -15.11 -1.29
CA GLY A 62 12.60 -13.88 -0.56
C GLY A 62 11.36 -13.01 -0.24
N LEU A 63 10.41 -12.91 -1.18
CA LEU A 63 9.13 -12.22 -0.94
C LEU A 63 8.34 -12.86 0.20
N LEU A 64 8.22 -14.20 0.20
CA LEU A 64 7.48 -14.91 1.24
C LEU A 64 8.18 -14.82 2.59
N GLU A 65 9.51 -14.88 2.65
CA GLU A 65 10.29 -14.69 3.87
C GLU A 65 10.03 -13.29 4.46
N ARG A 66 10.05 -12.24 3.64
CA ARG A 66 9.70 -10.89 4.09
C ARG A 66 8.27 -10.79 4.60
N TRP A 67 7.28 -11.34 3.87
CA TRP A 67 5.89 -11.37 4.35
C TRP A 67 5.72 -12.18 5.62
N GLY A 68 6.52 -13.25 5.78
CA GLY A 68 6.57 -14.04 7.00
C GLY A 68 7.07 -13.25 8.21
N GLU A 69 8.14 -12.48 8.03
CA GLU A 69 8.65 -11.57 9.07
C GLU A 69 7.61 -10.51 9.45
N GLU A 70 6.96 -9.88 8.45
CA GLU A 70 5.92 -8.89 8.66
C GLU A 70 4.69 -9.46 9.40
N ALA A 71 4.29 -10.70 9.06
CA ALA A 71 3.17 -11.42 9.69
C ALA A 71 3.56 -12.13 10.99
N LYS A 72 4.85 -12.19 11.34
CA LYS A 72 5.41 -13.02 12.43
C LYS A 72 5.06 -14.50 12.28
N MET A 73 5.09 -15.00 11.05
CA MET A 73 4.78 -16.37 10.68
C MET A 73 5.99 -17.01 10.02
N PRO A 74 6.40 -18.22 10.41
CA PRO A 74 7.45 -18.95 9.72
C PRO A 74 7.03 -19.30 8.30
N VAL A 75 8.01 -19.45 7.41
CA VAL A 75 7.80 -19.81 6.00
C VAL A 75 8.41 -21.17 5.72
N VAL A 76 7.63 -22.06 5.13
CA VAL A 76 8.10 -23.34 4.59
C VAL A 76 8.00 -23.29 3.07
N TYR A 77 9.15 -23.27 2.42
CA TYR A 77 9.27 -23.27 0.97
C TYR A 77 9.74 -24.64 0.50
N ASP A 78 8.79 -25.48 0.09
CA ASP A 78 9.04 -26.86 -0.35
C ASP A 78 9.06 -26.94 -1.87
N HIS A 79 10.12 -26.37 -2.45
CA HIS A 79 10.41 -26.50 -3.88
C HIS A 79 11.92 -26.38 -4.12
N THR A 80 12.42 -27.15 -5.06
CA THR A 80 13.87 -27.16 -5.42
C THR A 80 14.31 -25.92 -6.18
N LEU A 81 13.37 -25.24 -6.87
CA LEU A 81 13.63 -24.03 -7.64
C LEU A 81 13.03 -22.84 -6.92
N ASP A 82 13.79 -21.74 -6.87
CA ASP A 82 13.28 -20.43 -6.49
C ASP A 82 12.95 -19.65 -7.77
N PHE A 83 11.74 -19.11 -7.83
CA PHE A 83 11.26 -18.40 -9.00
C PHE A 83 11.52 -16.91 -8.88
N THR A 84 12.04 -16.30 -9.95
CA THR A 84 12.18 -14.85 -10.02
C THR A 84 10.81 -14.19 -10.14
N LEU A 85 10.67 -13.01 -9.54
CA LEU A 85 9.46 -12.20 -9.66
C LEU A 85 9.41 -11.56 -11.06
N TYR A 86 8.27 -11.67 -11.73
CA TYR A 86 8.06 -11.07 -13.03
C TYR A 86 7.06 -9.91 -12.95
N LYS A 87 7.01 -9.10 -13.97
CA LYS A 87 6.28 -7.82 -13.97
C LYS A 87 4.83 -7.90 -13.47
N LYS A 88 4.09 -8.97 -13.79
CA LYS A 88 2.70 -9.14 -13.34
C LYS A 88 2.58 -9.30 -11.83
N VAL A 89 3.60 -9.83 -11.15
CA VAL A 89 3.57 -10.04 -9.70
C VAL A 89 3.62 -8.71 -8.94
N LEU A 90 4.16 -7.66 -9.55
CA LEU A 90 4.19 -6.31 -8.97
C LEU A 90 2.80 -5.70 -8.75
N THR A 91 1.75 -6.28 -9.33
CA THR A 91 0.36 -5.84 -9.10
C THR A 91 -0.23 -6.37 -7.80
N VAL A 92 0.39 -7.39 -7.20
CA VAL A 92 -0.09 -7.99 -5.94
C VAL A 92 -0.01 -6.97 -4.82
N ARG A 93 -1.17 -6.64 -4.27
CA ARG A 93 -1.31 -5.70 -3.16
C ARG A 93 -2.59 -5.99 -2.39
N ASN A 94 -2.47 -6.47 -1.17
CA ASN A 94 -3.63 -6.80 -0.35
C ASN A 94 -3.36 -6.55 1.14
N ALA A 95 -4.37 -6.08 1.89
CA ALA A 95 -4.26 -5.93 3.34
C ALA A 95 -4.33 -7.27 4.09
N ASN A 96 -4.83 -8.32 3.44
CA ASN A 96 -4.94 -9.65 4.00
C ASN A 96 -3.90 -10.57 3.36
N LEU A 97 -3.07 -11.22 4.17
CA LEU A 97 -2.03 -12.14 3.72
C LEU A 97 -2.58 -13.31 2.90
N ALA A 98 -3.69 -13.93 3.34
CA ALA A 98 -4.27 -15.06 2.64
C ALA A 98 -4.70 -14.67 1.21
N ASN A 99 -5.34 -13.52 1.05
CA ASN A 99 -5.73 -13.02 -0.26
C ASN A 99 -4.51 -12.69 -1.14
N ALA A 100 -3.43 -12.15 -0.56
CA ALA A 100 -2.19 -11.90 -1.28
C ALA A 100 -1.54 -13.21 -1.77
N LEU A 101 -1.55 -14.26 -0.94
CA LEU A 101 -1.06 -15.60 -1.30
C LEU A 101 -1.93 -16.28 -2.36
N ASP A 102 -3.25 -16.10 -2.31
CA ASP A 102 -4.17 -16.61 -3.34
C ASP A 102 -3.92 -15.94 -4.68
N GLU A 103 -3.68 -14.63 -4.68
CA GLU A 103 -3.34 -13.89 -5.89
C GLU A 103 -1.99 -14.35 -6.46
N LEU A 104 -0.99 -14.55 -5.59
CA LEU A 104 0.30 -15.11 -5.98
C LEU A 104 0.16 -16.52 -6.57
N THR A 105 -0.70 -17.37 -5.99
CA THR A 105 -0.99 -18.72 -6.49
C THR A 105 -1.54 -18.68 -7.91
N ARG A 106 -2.46 -17.78 -8.21
CA ARG A 106 -3.01 -17.61 -9.57
C ARG A 106 -1.94 -17.18 -10.57
N LEU A 107 -1.01 -16.30 -10.15
CA LEU A 107 0.06 -15.81 -11.01
C LEU A 107 1.13 -16.87 -11.30
N TYR A 108 1.33 -17.84 -10.41
CA TYR A 108 2.29 -18.95 -10.56
C TYR A 108 1.62 -20.30 -10.84
N GLU A 109 0.36 -20.28 -11.28
CA GLU A 109 -0.37 -21.51 -11.62
C GLU A 109 0.30 -22.28 -12.76
N ASP A 110 0.86 -21.59 -13.74
CA ASP A 110 1.61 -22.16 -14.86
C ASP A 110 2.91 -22.87 -14.41
N LYS A 111 3.46 -22.48 -13.27
CA LYS A 111 4.60 -23.13 -12.61
C LYS A 111 4.19 -24.23 -11.66
N GLY A 112 2.87 -24.42 -11.47
CA GLY A 112 2.33 -25.42 -10.57
C GLY A 112 2.64 -25.12 -9.09
N MET A 113 2.80 -23.85 -8.70
CA MET A 113 3.01 -23.45 -7.32
C MET A 113 1.71 -23.12 -6.62
N ILE A 114 1.64 -23.44 -5.33
CA ILE A 114 0.52 -23.08 -4.44
C ILE A 114 1.11 -22.39 -3.21
N PHE A 115 0.49 -21.29 -2.83
CA PHE A 115 0.85 -20.50 -1.65
C PHE A 115 -0.39 -20.36 -0.75
N TYR A 116 -0.24 -20.70 0.53
CA TYR A 116 -1.34 -20.60 1.50
C TYR A 116 -0.81 -20.52 2.92
N THR A 117 -1.68 -20.25 3.86
CA THR A 117 -1.36 -20.31 5.30
C THR A 117 -2.01 -21.53 5.94
N GLN A 118 -1.26 -22.26 6.75
CA GLN A 118 -1.77 -23.37 7.53
C GLN A 118 -1.14 -23.38 8.92
N ASN A 119 -1.96 -23.44 9.96
CA ASN A 119 -1.51 -23.49 11.36
C ASN A 119 -0.51 -22.36 11.74
N GLY A 120 -0.68 -21.17 11.20
CA GLY A 120 0.22 -20.05 11.47
C GLY A 120 1.56 -20.11 10.73
N VAL A 121 1.66 -20.92 9.69
CA VAL A 121 2.84 -21.07 8.82
C VAL A 121 2.46 -20.71 7.39
N ILE A 122 3.32 -19.96 6.72
CA ILE A 122 3.19 -19.73 5.27
C ILE A 122 3.80 -20.93 4.54
N MET A 123 2.99 -21.56 3.70
CA MET A 123 3.37 -22.74 2.94
C MET A 123 3.49 -22.40 1.45
N ALA A 124 4.58 -22.80 0.84
CA ALA A 124 4.79 -22.73 -0.60
C ALA A 124 5.27 -24.11 -1.09
N HIS A 125 4.49 -24.76 -1.93
CA HIS A 125 4.87 -26.07 -2.48
C HIS A 125 4.33 -26.27 -3.90
N LYS A 126 4.85 -27.27 -4.55
CA LYS A 126 4.37 -27.67 -5.87
C LYS A 126 2.98 -28.29 -5.77
N LYS A 127 2.06 -27.86 -6.62
CA LYS A 127 0.72 -28.48 -6.78
C LYS A 127 0.92 -29.95 -7.14
N MET A 128 0.63 -30.84 -6.22
CA MET A 128 0.61 -32.26 -6.56
C MET A 128 -0.48 -32.49 -7.60
N GLY A 129 -0.10 -32.99 -8.77
CA GLY A 129 -1.07 -33.37 -9.79
C GLY A 129 -2.04 -34.40 -9.18
N ASN A 130 -3.28 -34.42 -9.64
CA ASN A 130 -4.40 -35.23 -9.14
C ASN A 130 -4.13 -36.75 -9.01
N ALA A 131 -2.93 -37.21 -9.32
CA ALA A 131 -2.50 -38.60 -9.19
C ALA A 131 -2.52 -39.13 -7.74
N VAL A 132 -2.26 -38.24 -6.74
CA VAL A 132 -2.22 -38.66 -5.32
C VAL A 132 -3.63 -38.81 -4.73
N LYS A 133 -4.57 -37.93 -5.09
CA LYS A 133 -5.98 -38.08 -4.66
C LYS A 133 -6.63 -39.36 -5.16
N ASN A 134 -6.22 -39.83 -6.32
CA ASN A 134 -6.74 -41.08 -6.88
C ASN A 134 -6.13 -42.35 -6.22
N SER A 135 -4.93 -42.25 -5.68
CA SER A 135 -4.28 -43.35 -4.97
C SER A 135 -4.81 -43.52 -3.54
N GLU A 136 -5.13 -42.42 -2.84
CA GLU A 136 -5.77 -42.49 -1.52
C GLU A 136 -7.22 -43.00 -1.63
N ASN A 137 -7.99 -42.51 -2.60
CA ASN A 137 -9.35 -42.97 -2.81
C ASN A 137 -9.42 -44.44 -3.22
N LYS A 138 -8.47 -44.95 -4.05
CA LYS A 138 -8.33 -46.36 -4.37
C LYS A 138 -7.94 -47.24 -3.16
N ARG A 139 -7.12 -46.67 -2.26
CA ARG A 139 -6.70 -47.39 -1.06
C ARG A 139 -7.86 -47.52 -0.07
N HIS A 140 -8.65 -46.46 0.13
CA HIS A 140 -9.87 -46.49 0.94
C HIS A 140 -10.92 -47.42 0.38
N GLU A 141 -11.15 -47.43 -0.92
CA GLU A 141 -12.12 -48.33 -1.57
C GLU A 141 -11.70 -49.79 -1.45
N LYS A 142 -10.39 -50.09 -1.50
CA LYS A 142 -9.88 -51.44 -1.34
C LYS A 142 -10.01 -51.97 0.10
N LEU A 143 -9.84 -51.10 1.11
CA LEU A 143 -9.98 -51.43 2.51
C LEU A 143 -11.44 -51.72 2.88
N VAL A 144 -12.39 -50.96 2.32
CA VAL A 144 -13.83 -51.18 2.57
C VAL A 144 -14.34 -52.47 1.92
N LYS A 145 -13.78 -52.90 0.77
CA LYS A 145 -14.16 -54.15 0.09
C LYS A 145 -13.57 -55.41 0.73
N THR A 146 -12.60 -55.32 1.65
CA THR A 146 -11.97 -56.46 2.31
C THR A 146 -12.62 -56.78 3.67
N GLN A 147 -13.56 -55.93 4.13
CA GLN A 147 -14.28 -56.08 5.41
C GLN A 147 -15.74 -56.60 5.25
N ASN A 148 -16.17 -56.93 4.04
CA ASN A 148 -17.43 -57.60 3.76
C ASN A 148 -17.15 -58.99 3.17
#